data_fae76e3ad8dffca1c56a55f8af75ebb0
#
_entry.id   fae76e3ad8dffca1c56a55f8af75ebb0
#
_cell.length_a   1.000
_cell.length_b   1.000
_cell.length_c   1.000
_cell.angle_alpha   90.00
_cell.angle_beta   90.00
_cell.angle_gamma   90.00
#
_symmetry.space_group_name_H-M   'P 1'
#
loop_
_entity.id
_entity.type
_entity.pdbx_description
1 polymer ?
#
loop_
_entity_poly.entity_id
_entity_poly.type
_entity_poly.pdbx_seq_one_letter_code
_entity_poly.pdbx_strand_id
1 'polypeptide(L)'
;MKKKVVVGMSGGVDSSVAAYLLKEQGYDVIGVTMQIWQDESQEQIEDNGGCCGITAVDDARRVAMQLDIPYYVMNFKNEFKKNVIDYFTDEYIHGRTPNPCIACNRHVKWESLLKRSLEIGADCIATGHYARIAQLENGRYAIRNSVTAKKDQTYALYNLTQEQLSHTLMPVGDYNKDEIRAIAEKIGIQVAHKPDSMEICFVPDNDYAGFITRETGYV
;
A
#
# COMPACT_ATOMS: atom_id res chain seq x y z
N MET A 1 -4.74 -21.04 17.56
CA MET A 1 -5.46 -19.79 17.18
C MET A 1 -5.08 -19.44 15.75
N LYS A 2 -6.00 -18.86 14.95
CA LYS A 2 -5.67 -18.33 13.62
C LYS A 2 -4.73 -17.14 13.77
N LYS A 3 -3.71 -17.03 12.90
CA LYS A 3 -2.87 -15.83 12.88
C LYS A 3 -3.68 -14.64 12.35
N LYS A 4 -3.57 -13.50 13.04
CA LYS A 4 -4.26 -12.28 12.68
C LYS A 4 -3.39 -11.42 11.76
N VAL A 5 -3.94 -10.94 10.65
CA VAL A 5 -3.21 -10.13 9.68
C VAL A 5 -3.98 -8.85 9.35
N VAL A 6 -3.28 -7.71 9.37
CA VAL A 6 -3.80 -6.44 8.87
C VAL A 6 -3.37 -6.27 7.42
N VAL A 7 -4.32 -6.14 6.52
CA VAL A 7 -4.08 -5.93 5.09
C VAL A 7 -4.25 -4.45 4.75
N GLY A 8 -3.19 -3.81 4.24
CA GLY A 8 -3.27 -2.47 3.70
C GLY A 8 -4.07 -2.48 2.39
N MET A 9 -5.29 -1.96 2.42
CA MET A 9 -6.22 -1.91 1.29
C MET A 9 -6.25 -0.51 0.69
N SER A 10 -5.82 -0.39 -0.56
CA SER A 10 -5.76 0.89 -1.30
C SER A 10 -6.98 1.15 -2.20
N GLY A 11 -8.01 0.32 -2.14
CA GLY A 11 -9.12 0.36 -3.09
C GLY A 11 -8.77 -0.11 -4.51
N GLY A 12 -7.60 -0.72 -4.70
CA GLY A 12 -7.16 -1.35 -5.94
C GLY A 12 -7.30 -2.87 -5.91
N VAL A 13 -7.21 -3.49 -7.10
CA VAL A 13 -7.40 -4.93 -7.28
C VAL A 13 -6.37 -5.77 -6.50
N ASP A 14 -5.10 -5.37 -6.49
CA ASP A 14 -4.03 -6.17 -5.90
C ASP A 14 -4.18 -6.33 -4.38
N SER A 15 -4.47 -5.23 -3.68
CA SER A 15 -4.70 -5.27 -2.23
C SER A 15 -6.00 -6.00 -1.85
N SER A 16 -7.00 -5.93 -2.71
CA SER A 16 -8.28 -6.63 -2.54
C SER A 16 -8.12 -8.14 -2.68
N VAL A 17 -7.38 -8.58 -3.71
CA VAL A 17 -7.06 -10.01 -3.89
C VAL A 17 -6.11 -10.50 -2.81
N ALA A 18 -5.17 -9.66 -2.33
CA ALA A 18 -4.33 -10.01 -1.19
C ALA A 18 -5.15 -10.35 0.06
N ALA A 19 -6.17 -9.55 0.37
CA ALA A 19 -7.08 -9.82 1.49
C ALA A 19 -7.87 -11.13 1.30
N TYR A 20 -8.38 -11.36 0.09
CA TYR A 20 -9.07 -12.60 -0.25
C TYR A 20 -8.18 -13.83 -0.08
N LEU A 21 -6.98 -13.82 -0.67
CA LEU A 21 -6.05 -14.94 -0.62
C LEU A 21 -5.67 -15.32 0.83
N LEU A 22 -5.45 -14.32 1.68
CA LEU A 22 -5.14 -14.56 3.10
C LEU A 22 -6.34 -15.12 3.87
N LYS A 23 -7.56 -14.66 3.57
CA LYS A 23 -8.78 -15.24 4.15
C LYS A 23 -8.94 -16.71 3.76
N GLU A 24 -8.73 -17.06 2.48
CA GLU A 24 -8.76 -18.44 1.99
C GLU A 24 -7.67 -19.31 2.62
N GLN A 25 -6.51 -18.75 2.92
CA GLN A 25 -5.42 -19.42 3.65
C GLN A 25 -5.71 -19.59 5.14
N GLY A 26 -6.86 -19.10 5.62
CA GLY A 26 -7.32 -19.29 6.99
C GLY A 26 -6.83 -18.27 8.00
N TYR A 27 -6.25 -17.15 7.56
CA TYR A 27 -5.91 -16.04 8.46
C TYR A 27 -7.17 -15.34 8.99
N ASP A 28 -7.04 -14.70 10.16
CA ASP A 28 -7.99 -13.72 10.69
C ASP A 28 -7.62 -12.36 10.09
N VAL A 29 -8.33 -11.95 9.03
CA VAL A 29 -7.99 -10.80 8.20
C VAL A 29 -8.72 -9.56 8.67
N ILE A 30 -7.99 -8.44 8.82
CA ILE A 30 -8.52 -7.10 9.05
C ILE A 30 -8.08 -6.20 7.89
N GLY A 31 -9.01 -5.58 7.18
CA GLY A 31 -8.73 -4.57 6.16
C GLY A 31 -8.46 -3.20 6.78
N VAL A 32 -7.42 -2.52 6.31
CA VAL A 32 -7.11 -1.15 6.74
C VAL A 32 -6.79 -0.28 5.53
N THR A 33 -7.52 0.82 5.36
CA THR A 33 -7.09 1.90 4.46
C THR A 33 -6.35 2.97 5.25
N MET A 34 -5.16 3.31 4.79
CA MET A 34 -4.35 4.38 5.37
C MET A 34 -4.79 5.72 4.77
N GLN A 35 -5.34 6.61 5.58
CA GLN A 35 -5.59 7.98 5.20
C GLN A 35 -4.28 8.75 5.33
N ILE A 36 -3.60 9.02 4.20
CA ILE A 36 -2.24 9.57 4.17
C ILE A 36 -2.19 11.02 3.70
N TRP A 37 -3.09 11.44 2.81
CA TRP A 37 -3.12 12.79 2.26
C TRP A 37 -4.53 13.18 1.82
N GLN A 38 -4.87 14.46 1.91
CA GLN A 38 -6.06 15.06 1.33
C GLN A 38 -5.68 16.47 0.90
N ASP A 39 -5.98 16.82 -0.34
CA ASP A 39 -5.94 18.19 -0.79
C ASP A 39 -7.23 18.87 -0.36
N GLU A 40 -7.13 19.74 0.65
CA GLU A 40 -8.30 20.49 1.17
C GLU A 40 -8.84 21.51 0.15
N SER A 41 -8.04 21.85 -0.89
CA SER A 41 -8.44 22.77 -1.98
C SER A 41 -9.23 22.09 -3.08
N GLN A 42 -9.30 20.76 -3.10
CA GLN A 42 -9.89 19.96 -4.17
C GLN A 42 -11.11 19.14 -3.70
N GLU A 43 -12.08 19.80 -3.06
CA GLU A 43 -13.39 19.16 -2.75
C GLU A 43 -14.17 18.72 -4.00
N GLN A 44 -13.67 18.97 -5.22
CA GLN A 44 -14.37 18.77 -6.47
C GLN A 44 -13.64 17.91 -7.52
N ILE A 45 -12.50 17.31 -7.24
CA ILE A 45 -11.88 16.39 -8.20
C ILE A 45 -12.34 14.98 -7.92
N GLU A 46 -13.47 14.66 -8.50
CA GLU A 46 -13.91 13.29 -8.76
C GLU A 46 -12.82 12.58 -9.57
N ASP A 47 -12.34 11.44 -9.03
CA ASP A 47 -11.71 10.37 -9.81
C ASP A 47 -10.25 10.51 -10.27
N ASN A 48 -9.34 10.99 -9.45
CA ASN A 48 -7.91 10.91 -9.75
C ASN A 48 -7.20 9.69 -9.12
N GLY A 49 -7.77 8.49 -9.23
CA GLY A 49 -7.03 7.20 -9.08
C GLY A 49 -6.03 7.00 -7.93
N GLY A 50 -5.87 7.98 -7.04
CA GLY A 50 -4.97 7.90 -5.90
C GLY A 50 -5.49 6.92 -4.83
N CYS A 51 -4.58 6.20 -4.17
CA CYS A 51 -4.93 5.16 -3.19
C CYS A 51 -5.58 5.70 -1.89
N CYS A 52 -5.93 6.97 -1.80
CA CYS A 52 -6.43 7.62 -0.58
C CYS A 52 -7.63 8.54 -0.78
N GLY A 53 -8.16 8.65 -2.00
CA GLY A 53 -9.41 9.38 -2.27
C GLY A 53 -10.62 8.73 -1.60
N ILE A 54 -11.72 9.49 -1.46
CA ILE A 54 -12.98 9.00 -0.88
C ILE A 54 -13.46 7.75 -1.64
N THR A 55 -13.36 7.74 -2.96
CA THR A 55 -13.67 6.60 -3.82
C THR A 55 -12.83 5.36 -3.49
N ALA A 56 -11.54 5.53 -3.21
CA ALA A 56 -10.64 4.41 -2.85
C ALA A 56 -10.99 3.81 -1.48
N VAL A 57 -11.38 4.63 -0.52
CA VAL A 57 -11.87 4.17 0.80
C VAL A 57 -13.18 3.41 0.64
N ASP A 58 -14.10 3.91 -0.19
CA ASP A 58 -15.39 3.25 -0.42
C ASP A 58 -15.24 1.94 -1.20
N ASP A 59 -14.35 1.88 -2.19
CA ASP A 59 -14.01 0.65 -2.90
C ASP A 59 -13.43 -0.40 -1.95
N ALA A 60 -12.45 -0.01 -1.12
CA ALA A 60 -11.87 -0.91 -0.12
C ALA A 60 -12.91 -1.40 0.89
N ARG A 61 -13.81 -0.52 1.34
CA ARG A 61 -14.90 -0.86 2.26
C ARG A 61 -15.87 -1.86 1.63
N ARG A 62 -16.29 -1.67 0.37
CA ARG A 62 -17.18 -2.58 -0.35
C ARG A 62 -16.55 -3.98 -0.49
N VAL A 63 -15.26 -4.02 -0.86
CA VAL A 63 -14.53 -5.29 -0.94
C VAL A 63 -14.45 -5.97 0.43
N ALA A 64 -14.13 -5.24 1.48
CA ALA A 64 -14.06 -5.78 2.84
C ALA A 64 -15.43 -6.35 3.30
N MET A 65 -16.52 -5.63 3.01
CA MET A 65 -17.88 -6.12 3.27
C MET A 65 -18.20 -7.41 2.48
N GLN A 66 -17.85 -7.45 1.19
CA GLN A 66 -18.04 -8.63 0.35
C GLN A 66 -17.21 -9.83 0.84
N LEU A 67 -16.00 -9.58 1.32
CA LEU A 67 -15.13 -10.59 1.90
C LEU A 67 -15.52 -10.94 3.35
N ASP A 68 -16.51 -10.28 3.95
CA ASP A 68 -16.90 -10.45 5.36
C ASP A 68 -15.67 -10.41 6.28
N ILE A 69 -14.93 -9.29 6.22
CA ILE A 69 -13.79 -8.99 7.07
C ILE A 69 -13.97 -7.62 7.75
N PRO A 70 -13.52 -7.45 9.00
CA PRO A 70 -13.46 -6.14 9.64
C PRO A 70 -12.66 -5.14 8.82
N TYR A 71 -13.10 -3.88 8.77
CA TYR A 71 -12.46 -2.84 8.00
C TYR A 71 -12.38 -1.52 8.76
N TYR A 72 -11.22 -0.89 8.72
CA TYR A 72 -10.97 0.38 9.39
C TYR A 72 -10.22 1.36 8.48
N VAL A 73 -10.45 2.65 8.73
CA VAL A 73 -9.64 3.73 8.15
C VAL A 73 -8.76 4.29 9.26
N MET A 74 -7.45 4.26 9.05
CA MET A 74 -6.47 4.76 10.02
C MET A 74 -5.81 6.03 9.49
N ASN A 75 -5.71 7.06 10.32
CA ASN A 75 -5.10 8.32 9.97
C ASN A 75 -3.56 8.25 10.12
N PHE A 76 -2.86 8.50 9.01
CA PHE A 76 -1.40 8.58 8.92
C PHE A 76 -0.94 9.89 8.25
N LYS A 77 -1.78 10.92 8.22
CA LYS A 77 -1.48 12.20 7.53
C LYS A 77 -0.19 12.84 8.04
N ASN A 78 0.00 12.88 9.35
CA ASN A 78 1.19 13.50 9.95
C ASN A 78 2.47 12.73 9.61
N GLU A 79 2.45 11.40 9.71
CA GLU A 79 3.57 10.54 9.36
C GLU A 79 3.92 10.65 7.87
N PHE A 80 2.87 10.71 7.03
CA PHE A 80 3.05 10.84 5.59
C PHE A 80 3.60 12.23 5.21
N LYS A 81 3.03 13.31 5.77
CA LYS A 81 3.53 14.67 5.53
C LYS A 81 5.02 14.77 5.89
N LYS A 82 5.37 14.38 7.10
CA LYS A 82 6.74 14.51 7.61
C LYS A 82 7.76 13.66 6.85
N ASN A 83 7.43 12.39 6.58
CA ASN A 83 8.42 11.43 6.10
C ASN A 83 8.37 11.20 4.59
N VAL A 84 7.31 11.65 3.91
CA VAL A 84 7.16 11.45 2.47
C VAL A 84 7.10 12.77 1.73
N ILE A 85 6.17 13.68 2.09
CA ILE A 85 6.01 14.94 1.37
C ILE A 85 7.18 15.88 1.65
N ASP A 86 7.53 16.11 2.92
CA ASP A 86 8.65 17.01 3.28
C ASP A 86 9.99 16.48 2.74
N TYR A 87 10.20 15.14 2.81
CA TYR A 87 11.35 14.50 2.17
C TYR A 87 11.36 14.72 0.64
N PHE A 88 10.22 14.51 -0.01
CA PHE A 88 10.10 14.67 -1.46
C PHE A 88 10.41 16.09 -1.90
N THR A 89 9.85 17.09 -1.24
CA THR A 89 10.07 18.51 -1.57
C THR A 89 11.50 18.93 -1.27
N ASP A 90 12.07 18.51 -0.15
CA ASP A 90 13.46 18.82 0.22
C ASP A 90 14.46 18.26 -0.80
N GLU A 91 14.32 17.03 -1.23
CA GLU A 91 15.18 16.40 -2.23
C GLU A 91 15.15 17.16 -3.57
N TYR A 92 13.95 17.55 -4.03
CA TYR A 92 13.83 18.34 -5.27
C TYR A 92 14.46 19.73 -5.17
N ILE A 93 14.28 20.44 -4.05
CA ILE A 93 14.93 21.75 -3.81
C ILE A 93 16.45 21.64 -3.87
N HIS A 94 17.00 20.50 -3.42
CA HIS A 94 18.44 20.23 -3.48
C HIS A 94 18.90 19.59 -4.81
N GLY A 95 18.07 19.56 -5.85
CA GLY A 95 18.41 19.04 -7.17
C GLY A 95 18.53 17.51 -7.25
N ARG A 96 17.92 16.78 -6.31
CA ARG A 96 17.88 15.31 -6.30
C ARG A 96 16.50 14.80 -6.70
N THR A 97 16.43 13.59 -7.24
CA THR A 97 15.15 12.96 -7.64
C THR A 97 14.77 11.89 -6.62
N PRO A 98 13.84 12.15 -5.69
CA PRO A 98 13.43 11.21 -4.67
C PRO A 98 12.47 10.15 -5.23
N ASN A 99 12.40 9.01 -4.55
CA ASN A 99 11.31 8.05 -4.74
C ASN A 99 10.41 8.02 -3.49
N PRO A 100 9.27 8.71 -3.52
CA PRO A 100 8.39 8.82 -2.36
C PRO A 100 7.72 7.48 -1.99
N CYS A 101 7.59 6.54 -2.94
CA CYS A 101 7.05 5.22 -2.64
C CYS A 101 7.98 4.41 -1.72
N ILE A 102 9.30 4.55 -1.87
CA ILE A 102 10.28 3.93 -0.98
C ILE A 102 10.15 4.52 0.43
N ALA A 103 10.06 5.85 0.56
CA ALA A 103 9.87 6.53 1.84
C ALA A 103 8.53 6.13 2.51
N CYS A 104 7.43 6.10 1.73
CA CYS A 104 6.12 5.65 2.20
C CYS A 104 6.16 4.20 2.69
N ASN A 105 6.77 3.29 1.94
CA ASN A 105 6.92 1.91 2.38
C ASN A 105 7.66 1.86 3.70
N ARG A 106 8.85 2.49 3.81
CA ARG A 106 9.64 2.46 5.02
C ARG A 106 8.89 3.03 6.22
N HIS A 107 8.46 4.30 6.15
CA HIS A 107 8.05 5.06 7.32
C HIS A 107 6.55 4.94 7.64
N VAL A 108 5.69 4.80 6.62
CA VAL A 108 4.25 4.74 6.84
C VAL A 108 3.76 3.31 6.95
N LYS A 109 4.14 2.42 6.00
CA LYS A 109 3.65 1.04 6.02
C LYS A 109 4.38 0.18 7.03
N TRP A 110 5.73 0.13 6.98
CA TRP A 110 6.49 -0.81 7.80
C TRP A 110 6.99 -0.25 9.14
N GLU A 111 6.96 1.05 9.36
CA GLU A 111 7.16 1.62 10.69
C GLU A 111 5.81 1.88 11.38
N SER A 112 4.95 2.72 10.80
CA SER A 112 3.73 3.20 11.48
C SER A 112 2.57 2.20 11.43
N LEU A 113 2.21 1.67 10.24
CA LEU A 113 1.09 0.71 10.14
C LEU A 113 1.44 -0.61 10.83
N LEU A 114 2.65 -1.15 10.62
CA LEU A 114 3.08 -2.38 11.31
C LEU A 114 3.01 -2.21 12.82
N LYS A 115 3.59 -1.14 13.37
CA LYS A 115 3.55 -0.85 14.80
C LYS A 115 2.11 -0.83 15.35
N ARG A 116 1.22 -0.04 14.73
CA ARG A 116 -0.19 0.04 15.15
C ARG A 116 -0.92 -1.30 15.00
N SER A 117 -0.55 -2.10 13.99
CA SER A 117 -1.13 -3.43 13.79
C SER A 117 -0.74 -4.40 14.92
N LEU A 118 0.54 -4.39 15.32
CA LEU A 118 1.01 -5.20 16.46
C LEU A 118 0.38 -4.76 17.79
N GLU A 119 0.20 -3.46 18.01
CA GLU A 119 -0.45 -2.89 19.20
C GLU A 119 -1.92 -3.34 19.35
N ILE A 120 -2.64 -3.58 18.25
CA ILE A 120 -4.00 -4.14 18.27
C ILE A 120 -4.04 -5.68 18.26
N GLY A 121 -2.88 -6.32 18.43
CA GLY A 121 -2.75 -7.77 18.54
C GLY A 121 -2.77 -8.52 17.21
N ALA A 122 -2.41 -7.87 16.10
CA ALA A 122 -2.14 -8.59 14.85
C ALA A 122 -0.74 -9.21 14.89
N ASP A 123 -0.57 -10.33 14.18
CA ASP A 123 0.72 -11.02 14.06
C ASP A 123 1.56 -10.48 12.90
N CYS A 124 0.90 -9.99 11.84
CA CYS A 124 1.56 -9.53 10.62
C CYS A 124 0.76 -8.42 9.94
N ILE A 125 1.43 -7.72 9.02
CA ILE A 125 0.77 -6.92 7.99
C ILE A 125 0.94 -7.58 6.63
N ALA A 126 0.04 -7.25 5.70
CA ALA A 126 0.11 -7.66 4.31
C ALA A 126 -0.24 -6.51 3.38
N THR A 127 0.27 -6.57 2.17
CA THR A 127 0.00 -5.59 1.12
C THR A 127 -0.14 -6.28 -0.24
N GLY A 128 -0.64 -5.55 -1.23
CA GLY A 128 -0.70 -6.00 -2.62
C GLY A 128 0.60 -5.82 -3.41
N HIS A 129 1.77 -5.81 -2.77
CA HIS A 129 3.05 -5.69 -3.50
C HIS A 129 3.41 -6.98 -4.22
N TYR A 130 3.90 -6.83 -5.43
CA TYR A 130 4.50 -7.92 -6.22
C TYR A 130 5.94 -8.16 -5.78
N ALA A 131 6.09 -8.85 -4.67
CA ALA A 131 7.34 -9.33 -4.10
C ALA A 131 7.05 -10.59 -3.28
N ARG A 132 8.06 -11.32 -2.88
CA ARG A 132 7.93 -12.52 -2.04
C ARG A 132 8.85 -12.40 -0.83
N ILE A 133 8.37 -12.91 0.30
CA ILE A 133 9.19 -13.06 1.52
C ILE A 133 9.53 -14.53 1.69
N ALA A 134 10.79 -14.82 1.92
CA ALA A 134 11.26 -16.17 2.20
C ALA A 134 12.10 -16.19 3.47
N GLN A 135 11.89 -17.19 4.31
CA GLN A 135 12.81 -17.49 5.38
C GLN A 135 13.92 -18.43 4.87
N LEU A 136 15.17 -18.06 5.10
CA LEU A 136 16.34 -18.82 4.71
C LEU A 136 16.67 -19.88 5.77
N GLU A 137 17.50 -20.86 5.41
CA GLU A 137 17.93 -21.94 6.32
C GLU A 137 18.61 -21.42 7.61
N ASN A 138 19.29 -20.29 7.53
CA ASN A 138 19.90 -19.63 8.68
C ASN A 138 18.92 -18.83 9.55
N GLY A 139 17.59 -18.94 9.30
CA GLY A 139 16.52 -18.27 10.01
C GLY A 139 16.27 -16.82 9.60
N ARG A 140 17.11 -16.22 8.74
CA ARG A 140 16.92 -14.84 8.24
C ARG A 140 15.82 -14.79 7.19
N TYR A 141 15.18 -13.64 7.09
CA TYR A 141 14.20 -13.34 6.05
C TYR A 141 14.86 -12.63 4.87
N ALA A 142 14.41 -12.93 3.68
CA ALA A 142 14.87 -12.30 2.44
C ALA A 142 13.67 -11.88 1.58
N ILE A 143 13.83 -10.78 0.87
CA ILE A 143 12.93 -10.38 -0.20
C ILE A 143 13.37 -11.10 -1.47
N ARG A 144 12.43 -11.73 -2.16
CA ARG A 144 12.64 -12.36 -3.48
C ARG A 144 11.77 -11.67 -4.52
N ASN A 145 12.25 -11.66 -5.75
CA ASN A 145 11.45 -11.17 -6.87
C ASN A 145 10.12 -11.91 -6.96
N SER A 146 9.09 -11.18 -7.40
CA SER A 146 7.82 -11.80 -7.76
C SER A 146 7.99 -12.75 -8.96
N VAL A 147 6.98 -13.55 -9.25
CA VAL A 147 7.00 -14.42 -10.45
C VAL A 147 6.89 -13.63 -11.75
N THR A 148 6.52 -12.35 -11.70
CA THR A 148 6.39 -11.47 -12.86
C THR A 148 7.41 -10.34 -12.83
N ALA A 149 8.34 -10.33 -13.78
CA ALA A 149 9.34 -9.27 -13.91
C ALA A 149 8.72 -7.89 -14.23
N LYS A 150 7.61 -7.87 -14.98
CA LYS A 150 6.95 -6.62 -15.41
C LYS A 150 6.35 -5.81 -14.26
N LYS A 151 5.99 -6.46 -13.17
CA LYS A 151 5.33 -5.83 -12.00
C LYS A 151 6.14 -5.97 -10.72
N ASP A 152 7.38 -6.46 -10.80
CA ASP A 152 8.24 -6.62 -9.63
C ASP A 152 8.43 -5.30 -8.88
N GLN A 153 8.18 -5.33 -7.57
CA GLN A 153 8.25 -4.15 -6.70
C GLN A 153 9.30 -4.31 -5.58
N THR A 154 10.19 -5.28 -5.69
CA THR A 154 11.25 -5.52 -4.70
C THR A 154 12.15 -4.31 -4.51
N TYR A 155 12.36 -3.50 -5.56
CA TYR A 155 13.14 -2.28 -5.51
C TYR A 155 12.63 -1.26 -4.47
N ALA A 156 11.33 -1.28 -4.18
CA ALA A 156 10.71 -0.35 -3.24
C ALA A 156 10.74 -0.84 -1.78
N LEU A 157 11.32 -2.03 -1.51
CA LEU A 157 11.25 -2.72 -0.23
C LEU A 157 12.62 -3.00 0.40
N TYR A 158 13.72 -2.59 -0.22
CA TYR A 158 15.08 -2.91 0.23
C TYR A 158 15.43 -2.38 1.61
N ASN A 159 14.70 -1.40 2.11
CA ASN A 159 14.90 -0.77 3.42
C ASN A 159 14.29 -1.57 4.59
N LEU A 160 13.56 -2.66 4.32
CA LEU A 160 12.88 -3.42 5.36
C LEU A 160 13.88 -4.18 6.23
N THR A 161 13.72 -4.07 7.55
CA THR A 161 14.54 -4.76 8.54
C THR A 161 14.11 -6.23 8.68
N GLN A 162 14.95 -7.05 9.33
CA GLN A 162 14.62 -8.45 9.59
C GLN A 162 13.35 -8.62 10.46
N GLU A 163 13.17 -7.74 11.42
CA GLU A 163 11.96 -7.70 12.25
C GLU A 163 10.73 -7.40 11.40
N GLN A 164 10.78 -6.34 10.56
CA GLN A 164 9.68 -6.00 9.67
C GLN A 164 9.36 -7.12 8.69
N LEU A 165 10.38 -7.76 8.11
CA LEU A 165 10.20 -8.87 7.18
C LEU A 165 9.53 -10.08 7.87
N SER A 166 9.86 -10.38 9.14
CA SER A 166 9.26 -11.49 9.89
C SER A 166 7.75 -11.31 10.14
N HIS A 167 7.28 -10.06 10.12
CA HIS A 167 5.88 -9.69 10.29
C HIS A 167 5.19 -9.27 8.97
N THR A 168 5.72 -9.69 7.81
CA THR A 168 5.23 -9.26 6.50
C THR A 168 4.76 -10.44 5.66
N LEU A 169 3.57 -10.29 5.05
CA LEU A 169 3.05 -11.21 4.03
C LEU A 169 2.82 -10.46 2.72
N MET A 170 3.17 -11.10 1.61
CA MET A 170 3.01 -10.56 0.25
C MET A 170 2.32 -11.59 -0.65
N PRO A 171 1.02 -11.84 -0.45
CA PRO A 171 0.32 -12.97 -1.05
C PRO A 171 0.18 -12.90 -2.57
N VAL A 172 0.30 -11.72 -3.18
CA VAL A 172 0.20 -11.56 -4.65
C VAL A 172 1.53 -11.78 -5.38
N GLY A 173 2.64 -11.90 -4.66
CA GLY A 173 3.97 -12.09 -5.25
C GLY A 173 4.16 -13.39 -6.04
N ASP A 174 3.31 -14.38 -5.79
CA ASP A 174 3.30 -15.68 -6.50
C ASP A 174 2.35 -15.72 -7.71
N TYR A 175 1.78 -14.57 -8.09
CA TYR A 175 0.84 -14.44 -9.19
C TYR A 175 1.31 -13.37 -10.19
N ASN A 176 0.95 -13.52 -11.45
CA ASN A 176 1.04 -12.43 -12.42
C ASN A 176 -0.24 -11.56 -12.38
N LYS A 177 -0.22 -10.42 -13.07
CA LYS A 177 -1.33 -9.45 -13.02
C LYS A 177 -2.64 -10.01 -13.61
N ASP A 178 -2.54 -10.84 -14.65
CA ASP A 178 -3.71 -11.41 -15.31
C ASP A 178 -4.37 -12.45 -14.40
N GLU A 179 -3.59 -13.26 -13.68
CA GLU A 179 -4.08 -14.19 -12.67
C GLU A 179 -4.78 -13.44 -11.51
N ILE A 180 -4.19 -12.33 -11.04
CA ILE A 180 -4.81 -11.50 -9.99
C ILE A 180 -6.16 -10.93 -10.46
N ARG A 181 -6.24 -10.45 -11.72
CA ARG A 181 -7.51 -9.97 -12.29
C ARG A 181 -8.53 -11.10 -12.45
N ALA A 182 -8.10 -12.27 -12.94
CA ALA A 182 -8.97 -13.44 -13.06
C ALA A 182 -9.54 -13.89 -11.68
N ILE A 183 -8.72 -13.85 -10.62
CA ILE A 183 -9.20 -14.11 -9.26
C ILE A 183 -10.24 -13.06 -8.86
N ALA A 184 -9.95 -11.78 -9.07
CA ALA A 184 -10.84 -10.68 -8.75
C ALA A 184 -12.21 -10.80 -9.45
N GLU A 185 -12.20 -11.15 -10.75
CA GLU A 185 -13.41 -11.41 -11.54
C GLU A 185 -14.18 -12.61 -11.00
N LYS A 186 -13.48 -13.72 -10.74
CA LYS A 186 -14.09 -14.95 -10.23
C LYS A 186 -14.82 -14.73 -8.90
N ILE A 187 -14.30 -13.89 -8.04
CA ILE A 187 -14.94 -13.57 -6.75
C ILE A 187 -15.89 -12.36 -6.84
N GLY A 188 -16.02 -11.76 -8.02
CA GLY A 188 -16.99 -10.70 -8.31
C GLY A 188 -16.71 -9.36 -7.62
N ILE A 189 -15.45 -9.03 -7.32
CA ILE A 189 -15.12 -7.71 -6.73
C ILE A 189 -15.14 -6.62 -7.79
N GLN A 190 -15.80 -5.50 -7.48
CA GLN A 190 -16.06 -4.41 -8.44
C GLN A 190 -14.77 -3.76 -8.98
N VAL A 191 -13.67 -3.82 -8.22
CA VAL A 191 -12.38 -3.21 -8.59
C VAL A 191 -11.52 -4.07 -9.55
N ALA A 192 -12.03 -5.21 -10.04
CA ALA A 192 -11.29 -6.13 -10.91
C ALA A 192 -10.69 -5.45 -12.16
N HIS A 193 -11.41 -4.49 -12.74
CA HIS A 193 -11.00 -3.77 -13.95
C HIS A 193 -10.40 -2.39 -13.67
N LYS A 194 -10.25 -1.99 -12.39
CA LYS A 194 -9.68 -0.69 -12.04
C LYS A 194 -8.23 -0.60 -12.55
N PRO A 195 -7.85 0.50 -13.22
CA PRO A 195 -6.47 0.69 -13.67
C PRO A 195 -5.52 0.80 -12.48
N ASP A 196 -4.25 0.42 -12.70
CA ASP A 196 -3.20 0.61 -11.70
C ASP A 196 -2.87 2.10 -11.57
N SER A 197 -2.61 2.56 -10.35
CA SER A 197 -2.05 3.90 -10.14
C SER A 197 -0.61 3.92 -10.64
N MET A 198 -0.33 4.77 -11.63
CA MET A 198 0.99 4.86 -12.28
C MET A 198 1.81 6.04 -11.77
N GLU A 199 1.17 7.03 -11.13
CA GLU A 199 1.77 8.29 -10.74
C GLU A 199 1.92 8.43 -9.21
N ILE A 200 2.63 9.47 -8.78
CA ILE A 200 2.78 9.80 -7.36
C ILE A 200 1.42 10.18 -6.80
N CYS A 201 0.95 9.46 -5.80
CA CYS A 201 -0.43 9.53 -5.30
C CYS A 201 -0.86 10.90 -4.73
N PHE A 202 0.09 11.78 -4.39
CA PHE A 202 -0.17 13.13 -3.89
C PHE A 202 0.17 14.24 -4.91
N VAL A 203 0.54 13.88 -6.15
CA VAL A 203 0.71 14.81 -7.29
C VAL A 203 -0.11 14.29 -8.47
N PRO A 204 -1.44 14.30 -8.37
CA PRO A 204 -2.31 13.63 -9.35
C PRO A 204 -2.33 14.31 -10.73
N ASP A 205 -1.98 15.58 -10.78
CA ASP A 205 -1.91 16.42 -11.99
C ASP A 205 -0.54 16.35 -12.70
N ASN A 206 0.42 15.60 -12.16
CA ASN A 206 1.81 15.53 -12.63
C ASN A 206 2.56 16.87 -12.62
N ASP A 207 1.99 17.91 -12.01
CA ASP A 207 2.64 19.21 -11.82
C ASP A 207 3.52 19.23 -10.58
N TYR A 208 4.68 18.56 -10.68
CA TYR A 208 5.65 18.47 -9.58
C TYR A 208 6.16 19.85 -9.16
N ALA A 209 6.44 20.75 -10.12
CA ALA A 209 6.93 22.09 -9.84
C ALA A 209 5.88 22.92 -9.08
N GLY A 210 4.65 22.92 -9.56
CA GLY A 210 3.54 23.60 -8.89
C GLY A 210 3.26 23.01 -7.50
N PHE A 211 3.33 21.70 -7.34
CA PHE A 211 3.20 21.06 -6.03
C PHE A 211 4.29 21.52 -5.05
N ILE A 212 5.57 21.50 -5.46
CA ILE A 212 6.69 21.94 -4.63
C ILE A 212 6.54 23.42 -4.25
N THR A 213 6.16 24.28 -5.21
CA THR A 213 5.91 25.70 -4.95
C THR A 213 4.79 25.91 -3.93
N ARG A 214 3.68 25.19 -4.06
CA ARG A 214 2.56 25.26 -3.10
C ARG A 214 2.96 24.82 -1.69
N GLU A 215 3.72 23.74 -1.58
CA GLU A 215 4.12 23.17 -0.29
C GLU A 215 5.22 23.95 0.43
N THR A 216 6.13 24.61 -0.30
CA THR A 216 7.36 25.18 0.26
C THR A 216 7.49 26.68 0.05
N GLY A 217 6.73 27.29 -0.85
CA GLY A 217 6.92 28.68 -1.31
C GLY A 217 8.19 28.89 -2.15
N TYR A 218 8.91 27.83 -2.50
CA TYR A 218 10.11 27.90 -3.34
C TYR A 218 9.71 28.10 -4.82
N VAL A 219 10.39 29.05 -5.51
CA VAL A 219 10.16 29.41 -6.91
C VAL A 219 11.41 29.19 -7.73
#